data_db8a0123276455db2aac352de5424fb2
#
_entry.id   db8a0123276455db2aac352de5424fb2
#
_cell.length_a   1.000
_cell.length_b   1.000
_cell.length_c   1.000
_cell.angle_alpha   90.00
_cell.angle_beta   90.00
_cell.angle_gamma   90.00
#
_symmetry.space_group_name_H-M   'P 1'
#
loop_
_entity.id
_entity.type
_entity.pdbx_description
1 polymer ?
#
loop_
_entity_poly.entity_id
_entity_poly.type
_entity_poly.pdbx_seq_one_letter_code
_entity_poly.pdbx_strand_id
1 'polypeptide(L)'
;ITRLGEKSPITNVEFADLVSDFRLDDLTSKFYGNATQLLSYEPPSNHDSKFIAMGLADFGESIINNRIPEVGGLEGLDAVALVYSILESGHSGFPVKFEDVAAGKVSEYQDEINASLGL
;
A
#
# COMPACT_ATOMS: atom_id res chain seq x y z
N ILE A 1 -12.38 -11.04 1.34
CA ILE A 1 -12.79 -10.01 2.33
C ILE A 1 -13.89 -10.60 3.19
N THR A 2 -13.79 -10.48 4.51
CA THR A 2 -14.84 -10.90 5.45
C THR A 2 -15.31 -9.68 6.24
N ARG A 3 -16.63 -9.59 6.53
CA ARG A 3 -17.15 -8.58 7.44
C ARG A 3 -16.76 -8.94 8.87
N LEU A 4 -16.49 -7.93 9.69
CA LEU A 4 -16.17 -8.14 11.10
C LEU A 4 -17.32 -8.88 11.81
N GLY A 5 -17.02 -10.03 12.40
CA GLY A 5 -18.01 -10.89 13.08
C GLY A 5 -18.71 -11.92 12.19
N GLU A 6 -18.48 -11.94 10.89
CA GLU A 6 -19.02 -12.94 9.97
C GLU A 6 -17.97 -14.00 9.63
N LYS A 7 -18.41 -15.27 9.48
CA LYS A 7 -17.53 -16.39 9.14
C LYS A 7 -17.39 -16.61 7.64
N SER A 8 -18.31 -16.08 6.84
CA SER A 8 -18.31 -16.27 5.39
C SER A 8 -17.63 -15.10 4.69
N PRO A 9 -16.77 -15.36 3.70
CA PRO A 9 -16.19 -14.30 2.88
C PRO A 9 -17.28 -13.63 2.03
N ILE A 10 -17.13 -12.32 1.80
CA ILE A 10 -17.92 -11.59 0.83
C ILE A 10 -17.54 -12.10 -0.57
N THR A 11 -18.53 -12.46 -1.37
CA THR A 11 -18.30 -12.86 -2.77
C THR A 11 -17.90 -11.65 -3.63
N ASN A 12 -17.30 -11.90 -4.81
CA ASN A 12 -16.96 -10.82 -5.73
C ASN A 12 -18.18 -10.02 -6.20
N VAL A 13 -19.33 -10.68 -6.35
CA VAL A 13 -20.58 -10.02 -6.74
C VAL A 13 -21.08 -9.10 -5.62
N GLU A 14 -21.16 -9.61 -4.38
CA GLU A 14 -21.55 -8.80 -3.22
C GLU A 14 -20.60 -7.63 -3.00
N PHE A 15 -19.29 -7.82 -3.24
CA PHE A 15 -18.32 -6.74 -3.13
C PHE A 15 -18.55 -5.69 -4.22
N ALA A 16 -18.78 -6.11 -5.47
CA ALA A 16 -19.07 -5.19 -6.57
C ALA A 16 -20.33 -4.34 -6.30
N ASP A 17 -21.37 -4.95 -5.72
CA ASP A 17 -22.59 -4.24 -5.32
C ASP A 17 -22.32 -3.21 -4.22
N LEU A 18 -21.49 -3.55 -3.23
CA LEU A 18 -21.11 -2.64 -2.14
C LEU A 18 -20.32 -1.41 -2.62
N VAL A 19 -19.58 -1.55 -3.71
CA VAL A 19 -18.73 -0.50 -4.30
C VAL A 19 -19.24 -0.08 -5.68
N SER A 20 -20.53 -0.18 -5.92
CA SER A 20 -21.17 0.06 -7.22
C SER A 20 -20.84 1.44 -7.82
N ASP A 21 -20.59 2.43 -6.98
CA ASP A 21 -20.23 3.80 -7.38
C ASP A 21 -18.73 4.01 -7.60
N PHE A 22 -17.91 3.03 -7.19
CA PHE A 22 -16.46 3.11 -7.41
C PHE A 22 -16.13 3.00 -8.89
N ARG A 23 -15.24 3.84 -9.36
CA ARG A 23 -14.70 3.81 -10.72
C ARG A 23 -13.18 3.81 -10.66
N LEU A 24 -12.56 3.06 -11.56
CA LEU A 24 -11.13 3.14 -11.77
C LEU A 24 -10.78 4.51 -12.36
N ASP A 25 -9.67 5.07 -11.89
CA ASP A 25 -9.07 6.22 -12.55
C ASP A 25 -8.56 5.86 -13.96
N ASP A 26 -8.28 6.89 -14.77
CA ASP A 26 -7.91 6.71 -16.18
C ASP A 26 -6.60 5.91 -16.34
N LEU A 27 -5.64 6.10 -15.45
CA LEU A 27 -4.35 5.39 -15.50
C LEU A 27 -4.55 3.91 -15.18
N THR A 28 -5.19 3.60 -14.07
CA THR A 28 -5.50 2.23 -13.66
C THR A 28 -6.35 1.52 -14.72
N SER A 29 -7.36 2.20 -15.26
CA SER A 29 -8.22 1.67 -16.32
C SER A 29 -7.44 1.19 -17.54
N LYS A 30 -6.43 1.94 -18.00
CA LYS A 30 -5.55 1.55 -19.12
C LYS A 30 -4.84 0.22 -18.86
N PHE A 31 -4.34 -0.01 -17.64
CA PHE A 31 -3.65 -1.26 -17.27
C PHE A 31 -4.59 -2.46 -17.13
N TYR A 32 -5.89 -2.21 -16.98
CA TYR A 32 -6.95 -3.22 -16.90
C TYR A 32 -7.85 -3.28 -18.15
N GLY A 33 -7.29 -2.98 -19.32
CA GLY A 33 -7.97 -3.13 -20.61
C GLY A 33 -9.10 -2.13 -20.83
N ASN A 34 -8.97 -0.91 -20.31
CA ASN A 34 -9.98 0.16 -20.31
C ASN A 34 -11.26 -0.20 -19.53
N ALA A 35 -11.14 -1.09 -18.55
CA ALA A 35 -12.24 -1.36 -17.63
C ALA A 35 -12.56 -0.13 -16.79
N THR A 36 -13.83 0.17 -16.58
CA THR A 36 -14.27 1.25 -15.70
C THR A 36 -14.53 0.79 -14.27
N GLN A 37 -14.72 -0.52 -14.08
CA GLN A 37 -14.90 -1.17 -12.78
C GLN A 37 -14.14 -2.50 -12.77
N LEU A 38 -13.65 -2.89 -11.61
CA LEU A 38 -13.15 -4.25 -11.37
C LEU A 38 -14.32 -5.10 -10.88
N LEU A 39 -14.99 -5.79 -11.80
CA LEU A 39 -16.12 -6.67 -11.49
C LEU A 39 -15.71 -8.07 -11.04
N SER A 40 -14.47 -8.49 -11.32
CA SER A 40 -13.89 -9.73 -10.83
C SER A 40 -12.42 -9.51 -10.50
N TYR A 41 -12.02 -9.97 -9.35
CA TYR A 41 -10.64 -10.03 -8.95
C TYR A 41 -10.15 -11.47 -9.11
N GLU A 42 -9.58 -11.78 -10.25
CA GLU A 42 -8.67 -12.91 -10.37
C GLU A 42 -7.26 -12.35 -10.27
N PRO A 43 -6.47 -12.73 -9.26
CA PRO A 43 -5.10 -12.28 -9.20
C PRO A 43 -4.36 -12.84 -10.42
N PRO A 44 -4.04 -12.02 -11.43
CA PRO A 44 -3.25 -12.49 -12.54
C PRO A 44 -1.85 -12.83 -12.01
N SER A 45 -1.20 -13.79 -12.64
CA SER A 45 0.18 -14.19 -12.30
C SER A 45 1.21 -13.04 -12.38
N ASN A 46 0.83 -11.88 -12.92
CA ASN A 46 1.65 -10.68 -13.07
C ASN A 46 1.11 -9.46 -12.32
N HIS A 47 0.37 -9.67 -11.26
CA HIS A 47 -0.32 -8.59 -10.51
C HIS A 47 0.66 -7.56 -9.96
N ASP A 48 1.74 -8.01 -9.34
CA ASP A 48 2.78 -7.14 -8.80
C ASP A 48 3.44 -6.30 -9.88
N SER A 49 3.67 -6.88 -11.07
CA SER A 49 4.23 -6.15 -12.21
C SER A 49 3.31 -5.02 -12.69
N LYS A 50 1.99 -5.20 -12.63
CA LYS A 50 1.03 -4.13 -12.98
C LYS A 50 1.03 -3.01 -11.97
N PHE A 51 1.07 -3.32 -10.67
CA PHE A 51 1.16 -2.29 -9.63
C PHE A 51 2.44 -1.46 -9.76
N ILE A 52 3.58 -2.12 -9.97
CA ILE A 52 4.85 -1.43 -10.21
C ILE A 52 4.75 -0.55 -11.45
N ALA A 53 4.19 -1.07 -12.54
CA ALA A 53 4.05 -0.33 -13.80
C ALA A 53 3.12 0.89 -13.65
N MET A 54 2.02 0.78 -12.90
CA MET A 54 1.14 1.93 -12.61
C MET A 54 1.86 3.00 -11.79
N GLY A 55 2.59 2.61 -10.75
CA GLY A 55 3.37 3.57 -9.95
C GLY A 55 4.44 4.30 -10.78
N LEU A 56 5.16 3.57 -11.66
CA LEU A 56 6.14 4.17 -12.56
C LEU A 56 5.49 5.10 -13.60
N ALA A 57 4.32 4.74 -14.12
CA ALA A 57 3.58 5.55 -15.06
C ALA A 57 3.08 6.84 -14.41
N ASP A 58 2.48 6.76 -13.20
CA ASP A 58 2.06 7.93 -12.43
C ASP A 58 3.24 8.87 -12.13
N PHE A 59 4.37 8.31 -11.72
CA PHE A 59 5.59 9.08 -11.47
C PHE A 59 6.09 9.78 -12.73
N GLY A 60 6.12 9.07 -13.88
CA GLY A 60 6.51 9.65 -15.17
C GLY A 60 5.57 10.77 -15.63
N GLU A 61 4.26 10.55 -15.53
CA GLU A 61 3.25 11.57 -15.84
C GLU A 61 3.34 12.78 -14.89
N SER A 62 3.69 12.55 -13.63
CA SER A 62 3.87 13.62 -12.65
C SER A 62 5.03 14.55 -13.02
N ILE A 63 6.14 13.99 -13.52
CA ILE A 63 7.28 14.78 -14.02
C ILE A 63 6.86 15.60 -15.25
N ILE A 64 6.21 14.96 -16.22
CA ILE A 64 5.82 15.62 -17.48
C ILE A 64 4.83 16.76 -17.22
N ASN A 65 3.88 16.55 -16.31
CA ASN A 65 2.80 17.49 -16.02
C ASN A 65 3.11 18.43 -14.83
N ASN A 66 4.31 18.35 -14.26
CA ASN A 66 4.73 19.14 -13.09
C ASN A 66 3.71 19.08 -11.94
N ARG A 67 3.23 17.86 -11.62
CA ARG A 67 2.31 17.60 -10.51
C ARG A 67 2.95 16.70 -9.47
N ILE A 68 2.36 16.61 -8.29
CA ILE A 68 2.75 15.64 -7.26
C ILE A 68 2.22 14.26 -7.68
N PRO A 69 3.02 13.18 -7.58
CA PRO A 69 2.53 11.82 -7.80
C PRO A 69 1.51 11.43 -6.71
N GLU A 70 0.64 10.47 -7.01
CA GLU A 70 -0.36 9.98 -6.07
C GLU A 70 0.28 9.39 -4.81
N VAL A 71 1.38 8.66 -4.98
CA VAL A 71 2.22 8.18 -3.88
C VAL A 71 3.55 8.90 -3.92
N GLY A 72 3.69 9.91 -3.09
CA GLY A 72 4.92 10.69 -2.95
C GLY A 72 5.85 10.16 -1.87
N GLY A 73 6.88 10.95 -1.55
CA GLY A 73 7.88 10.58 -0.55
C GLY A 73 7.32 10.48 0.87
N LEU A 74 6.30 11.29 1.21
CA LEU A 74 5.67 11.24 2.53
C LEU A 74 4.83 9.98 2.70
N GLU A 75 4.00 9.65 1.73
CA GLU A 75 3.19 8.43 1.73
C GLU A 75 4.08 7.18 1.76
N GLY A 76 5.21 7.22 1.04
CA GLY A 76 6.22 6.17 1.07
C GLY A 76 6.89 6.04 2.45
N LEU A 77 7.23 7.15 3.09
CA LEU A 77 7.76 7.17 4.46
C LEU A 77 6.75 6.60 5.45
N ASP A 78 5.48 7.00 5.35
CA ASP A 78 4.42 6.51 6.22
C ASP A 78 4.21 5.00 6.06
N ALA A 79 4.26 4.48 4.84
CA ALA A 79 4.15 3.04 4.59
C ALA A 79 5.31 2.26 5.24
N VAL A 80 6.54 2.76 5.12
CA VAL A 80 7.72 2.17 5.76
C VAL A 80 7.62 2.27 7.29
N ALA A 81 7.26 3.45 7.83
CA ALA A 81 7.11 3.65 9.25
C ALA A 81 6.05 2.76 9.88
N LEU A 82 4.96 2.45 9.14
CA LEU A 82 3.95 1.50 9.60
C LEU A 82 4.53 0.09 9.78
N VAL A 83 5.29 -0.40 8.80
CA VAL A 83 5.96 -1.70 8.89
C VAL A 83 6.94 -1.73 10.07
N TYR A 84 7.78 -0.70 10.19
CA TYR A 84 8.73 -0.61 11.31
C TYR A 84 8.03 -0.47 12.66
N SER A 85 6.88 0.19 12.76
CA SER A 85 6.10 0.24 14.01
C SER A 85 5.68 -1.15 14.48
N ILE A 86 5.34 -2.04 13.56
CA ILE A 86 5.03 -3.44 13.89
C ILE A 86 6.28 -4.17 14.39
N LEU A 87 7.41 -3.99 13.72
CA LEU A 87 8.68 -4.62 14.08
C LEU A 87 9.20 -4.12 15.44
N GLU A 88 9.19 -2.81 15.67
CA GLU A 88 9.59 -2.18 16.94
C GLU A 88 8.68 -2.62 18.08
N SER A 89 7.37 -2.69 17.87
CA SER A 89 6.43 -3.20 18.86
C SER A 89 6.67 -4.67 19.18
N GLY A 90 6.97 -5.49 18.16
CA GLY A 90 7.33 -6.89 18.33
C GLY A 90 8.63 -7.08 19.08
N HIS A 91 9.63 -6.24 18.80
CA HIS A 91 10.95 -6.26 19.43
C HIS A 91 10.89 -5.84 20.92
N SER A 92 10.26 -4.69 21.20
CA SER A 92 10.13 -4.17 22.57
C SER A 92 9.11 -4.93 23.42
N GLY A 93 8.16 -5.64 22.82
CA GLY A 93 7.03 -6.27 23.50
C GLY A 93 5.95 -5.28 23.96
N PHE A 94 6.03 -4.01 23.57
CA PHE A 94 5.09 -2.94 23.93
C PHE A 94 4.56 -2.22 22.70
N PRO A 95 3.33 -1.64 22.78
CA PRO A 95 2.84 -0.78 21.70
C PRO A 95 3.75 0.43 21.51
N VAL A 96 4.16 0.70 20.27
CA VAL A 96 4.88 1.91 19.88
C VAL A 96 3.95 2.86 19.14
N LYS A 97 4.23 4.16 19.20
CA LYS A 97 3.48 5.15 18.45
C LYS A 97 4.07 5.30 17.05
N PHE A 98 3.21 5.25 16.06
CA PHE A 98 3.58 5.44 14.65
C PHE A 98 4.39 6.72 14.43
N GLU A 99 3.94 7.84 15.01
CA GLU A 99 4.59 9.14 14.85
C GLU A 99 6.01 9.16 15.42
N ASP A 100 6.29 8.38 16.46
CA ASP A 100 7.63 8.31 17.05
C ASP A 100 8.58 7.47 16.17
N VAL A 101 8.07 6.42 15.51
CA VAL A 101 8.84 5.65 14.53
C VAL A 101 9.07 6.47 13.26
N ALA A 102 8.03 7.10 12.71
CA ALA A 102 8.14 7.95 11.53
C ALA A 102 9.12 9.13 11.73
N ALA A 103 9.23 9.63 12.98
CA ALA A 103 10.17 10.68 13.35
C ALA A 103 11.58 10.15 13.71
N GLY A 104 11.82 8.84 13.65
CA GLY A 104 13.11 8.23 14.00
C GLY A 104 13.46 8.31 15.49
N LYS A 105 12.46 8.45 16.38
CA LYS A 105 12.67 8.49 17.83
C LYS A 105 12.66 7.09 18.47
N VAL A 106 12.14 6.11 17.78
CA VAL A 106 12.12 4.70 18.16
C VAL A 106 12.75 3.93 17.02
N SER A 107 13.86 3.24 17.27
CA SER A 107 14.67 2.54 16.27
C SER A 107 15.43 1.35 16.85
N GLU A 108 15.00 0.80 17.99
CA GLU A 108 15.75 -0.26 18.70
C GLU A 108 15.95 -1.52 17.82
N TYR A 109 14.91 -1.90 17.07
CA TYR A 109 15.01 -3.00 16.10
C TYR A 109 16.00 -2.68 14.97
N GLN A 110 15.97 -1.45 14.43
CA GLN A 110 16.89 -1.03 13.37
C GLN A 110 18.32 -0.88 13.88
N ASP A 111 18.51 -0.43 15.12
CA ASP A 111 19.83 -0.25 15.73
C ASP A 111 20.59 -1.58 15.86
N GLU A 112 19.88 -2.68 16.17
CA GLU A 112 20.50 -4.03 16.15
C GLU A 112 20.99 -4.41 14.74
N ILE A 113 20.22 -4.10 13.69
CA ILE A 113 20.60 -4.36 12.30
C ILE A 113 21.81 -3.51 11.94
N ASN A 114 21.79 -2.21 12.26
CA ASN A 114 22.89 -1.29 12.00
C ASN A 114 24.17 -1.75 12.70
N ALA A 115 24.07 -2.12 13.98
CA ALA A 115 25.21 -2.64 14.73
C ALA A 115 25.79 -3.91 14.10
N SER A 116 24.95 -4.81 13.59
CA SER A 116 25.40 -6.03 12.90
C SER A 116 26.11 -5.76 11.58
N LEU A 117 25.80 -4.64 10.93
CA LEU A 117 26.39 -4.19 9.66
C LEU A 117 27.58 -3.24 9.86
N GLY A 118 27.87 -2.83 11.10
CA GLY A 118 28.94 -1.88 11.42
C GLY A 118 28.63 -0.44 11.01
N LEU A 119 27.35 -0.07 10.98
CA LEU A 119 26.85 1.27 10.65
C LEU A 119 26.62 2.11 11.92
#